data_01cfb88a4d658ed116e13b89568ee0de
#
_entry.id   01cfb88a4d658ed116e13b89568ee0de
#
_cell.length_a   1.000
_cell.length_b   1.000
_cell.length_c   1.000
_cell.angle_alpha   90.00
_cell.angle_beta   90.00
_cell.angle_gamma   90.00
#
_symmetry.space_group_name_H-M   'P 1'
#
loop_
_entity.id
_entity.type
_entity.pdbx_description
1 polymer ?
#
loop_
_entity_poly.entity_id
_entity_poly.type
_entity_poly.pdbx_seq_one_letter_code
_entity_poly.pdbx_strand_id
1 'polypeptide(L)'
;MPAQPSGYRPEMPGLSYNNNMKGWGPELCARRPDITMAMVDTFLTNMYGGARADFVYTVTRDFVRNCQTPILVLPDDVPGHPYAVAMETVHLAPNAQVSFYPWKDTPDKIPLAVRHIRTFLRAHRPVAAARSMAAAAQ
;
A
#
# COMPACT_ATOMS: atom_id res chain seq x y z
N MET A 1 -6.59 1.79 6.53
CA MET A 1 -5.28 1.30 6.02
C MET A 1 -4.57 2.44 5.30
N PRO A 2 -3.41 2.94 5.77
CA PRO A 2 -2.57 3.81 4.96
C PRO A 2 -2.01 3.03 3.75
N ALA A 3 -2.05 3.64 2.57
CA ALA A 3 -1.65 3.00 1.33
C ALA A 3 -0.93 3.98 0.39
N GLN A 4 0.12 3.51 -0.27
CA GLN A 4 0.76 4.16 -1.41
C GLN A 4 0.67 3.17 -2.58
N PRO A 5 -0.34 3.31 -3.45
CA PRO A 5 -0.57 2.33 -4.50
C PRO A 5 0.59 2.24 -5.49
N SER A 6 1.07 1.02 -5.73
CA SER A 6 1.96 0.74 -6.86
C SER A 6 1.12 0.54 -8.11
N GLY A 7 1.46 1.25 -9.17
CA GLY A 7 0.73 1.24 -10.42
C GLY A 7 1.48 0.55 -11.56
N TYR A 8 0.73 -0.10 -12.42
CA TYR A 8 1.26 -0.64 -13.65
C TYR A 8 1.50 0.46 -14.68
N ARG A 9 2.62 0.36 -15.38
CA ARG A 9 2.96 1.24 -16.51
C ARG A 9 3.23 0.39 -17.75
N PRO A 10 2.35 0.44 -18.76
CA PRO A 10 2.53 -0.32 -20.01
C PRO A 10 3.84 0.00 -20.72
N GLU A 11 4.27 1.27 -20.63
CA GLU A 11 5.51 1.77 -21.23
C GLU A 11 6.78 1.32 -20.51
N MET A 12 6.65 0.78 -19.31
CA MET A 12 7.76 0.32 -18.48
C MET A 12 7.48 -1.06 -17.86
N PRO A 13 7.25 -2.09 -18.69
CA PRO A 13 6.94 -3.43 -18.20
C PRO A 13 8.10 -3.96 -17.33
N GLY A 14 7.78 -4.59 -16.23
CA GLY A 14 8.77 -5.13 -15.31
C GLY A 14 9.48 -4.11 -14.43
N LEU A 15 9.15 -2.81 -14.49
CA LEU A 15 9.78 -1.76 -13.69
C LEU A 15 9.83 -2.12 -12.19
N SER A 16 8.68 -2.45 -11.62
CA SER A 16 8.57 -2.76 -10.18
C SER A 16 9.34 -4.02 -9.80
N TYR A 17 9.24 -5.07 -10.61
CA TYR A 17 10.02 -6.28 -10.42
C TYR A 17 11.53 -5.99 -10.45
N ASN A 18 12.01 -5.34 -11.51
CA ASN A 18 13.44 -5.08 -11.71
C ASN A 18 14.03 -4.17 -10.62
N ASN A 19 13.32 -3.12 -10.23
CA ASN A 19 13.77 -2.22 -9.18
C ASN A 19 13.87 -2.92 -7.82
N ASN A 20 12.91 -3.80 -7.50
CA ASN A 20 12.96 -4.54 -6.25
C ASN A 20 14.01 -5.65 -6.26
N MET A 21 14.22 -6.33 -7.39
CA MET A 21 15.29 -7.35 -7.54
C MET A 21 16.68 -6.74 -7.39
N LYS A 22 16.90 -5.52 -7.89
CA LYS A 22 18.21 -4.84 -7.86
C LYS A 22 18.46 -4.07 -6.56
N GLY A 23 17.43 -3.53 -5.94
CA GLY A 23 17.55 -2.68 -4.75
C GLY A 23 17.09 -3.40 -3.49
N TRP A 24 15.78 -3.44 -3.26
CA TRP A 24 15.21 -3.97 -2.02
C TRP A 24 15.54 -5.44 -1.72
N GLY A 25 15.56 -6.30 -2.73
CA GLY A 25 15.84 -7.74 -2.55
C GLY A 25 17.20 -8.01 -1.91
N PRO A 26 18.32 -7.51 -2.47
CA PRO A 26 19.64 -7.67 -1.87
C PRO A 26 19.75 -7.09 -0.46
N GLU A 27 19.13 -5.92 -0.21
CA GLU A 27 19.13 -5.32 1.13
C GLU A 27 18.36 -6.17 2.16
N LEU A 28 17.24 -6.76 1.75
CA LEU A 28 16.47 -7.66 2.60
C LEU A 28 17.28 -8.92 2.94
N CYS A 29 17.91 -9.56 1.94
CA CYS A 29 18.74 -10.74 2.17
C CYS A 29 19.94 -10.44 3.07
N ALA A 30 20.53 -9.25 2.95
CA ALA A 30 21.63 -8.84 3.82
C ALA A 30 21.20 -8.67 5.29
N ARG A 31 19.95 -8.26 5.55
CA ARG A 31 19.37 -8.10 6.91
C ARG A 31 18.76 -9.38 7.47
N ARG A 32 18.35 -10.29 6.60
CA ARG A 32 17.62 -11.52 6.94
C ARG A 32 18.27 -12.71 6.21
N PRO A 33 19.26 -13.36 6.87
CA PRO A 33 19.99 -14.49 6.28
C PRO A 33 19.12 -15.72 5.96
N ASP A 34 17.94 -15.80 6.56
CA ASP A 34 16.92 -16.81 6.31
C ASP A 34 16.16 -16.58 4.99
N ILE A 35 16.30 -15.42 4.36
CA ILE A 35 15.67 -15.08 3.08
C ILE A 35 16.72 -15.13 1.97
N THR A 36 16.41 -15.89 0.92
CA THR A 36 17.28 -16.03 -0.25
C THR A 36 16.78 -15.18 -1.42
N MET A 37 17.66 -14.84 -2.35
CA MET A 37 17.26 -14.14 -3.59
C MET A 37 16.27 -14.97 -4.43
N ALA A 38 16.31 -16.30 -4.35
CA ALA A 38 15.31 -17.15 -5.00
C ALA A 38 13.91 -16.99 -4.39
N MET A 39 13.81 -16.82 -3.06
CA MET A 39 12.55 -16.52 -2.39
C MET A 39 12.03 -15.12 -2.77
N VAL A 40 12.92 -14.14 -2.85
CA VAL A 40 12.60 -12.78 -3.32
C VAL A 40 12.07 -12.81 -4.76
N ASP A 41 12.75 -13.53 -5.66
CA ASP A 41 12.32 -13.69 -7.05
C ASP A 41 10.93 -14.31 -7.16
N THR A 42 10.70 -15.41 -6.44
CA THR A 42 9.37 -16.06 -6.39
C THR A 42 8.29 -15.10 -5.91
N PHE A 43 8.55 -14.37 -4.84
CA PHE A 43 7.62 -13.38 -4.28
C PHE A 43 7.30 -12.26 -5.29
N LEU A 44 8.33 -11.67 -5.90
CA LEU A 44 8.17 -10.58 -6.86
C LEU A 44 7.51 -11.04 -8.16
N THR A 45 7.80 -12.25 -8.62
CA THR A 45 7.13 -12.87 -9.77
C THR A 45 5.63 -13.03 -9.50
N ASN A 46 5.26 -13.54 -8.32
CA ASN A 46 3.86 -13.69 -7.94
C ASN A 46 3.15 -12.33 -7.78
N MET A 47 3.86 -11.31 -7.30
CA MET A 47 3.29 -9.97 -7.10
C MET A 47 3.12 -9.19 -8.40
N TYR A 48 4.14 -9.22 -9.28
CA TYR A 48 4.22 -8.35 -10.45
C TYR A 48 4.06 -9.07 -11.79
N GLY A 49 4.16 -10.40 -11.82
CA GLY A 49 4.11 -11.22 -13.04
C GLY A 49 2.71 -11.59 -13.51
N GLY A 50 1.67 -11.17 -12.80
CA GLY A 50 0.28 -11.50 -13.14
C GLY A 50 -0.25 -10.73 -14.36
N ALA A 51 -1.21 -11.33 -15.06
CA ALA A 51 -1.84 -10.79 -16.27
C ALA A 51 -2.78 -9.57 -16.03
N ARG A 52 -2.80 -8.97 -14.86
CA ARG A 52 -3.71 -7.87 -14.49
C ARG A 52 -2.99 -6.54 -14.38
N ALA A 53 -2.36 -6.17 -15.45
CA ALA A 53 -1.44 -5.06 -15.50
C ALA A 53 -2.06 -3.79 -16.06
N ASP A 54 -3.25 -3.38 -15.60
CA ASP A 54 -3.93 -2.18 -16.11
C ASP A 54 -4.23 -1.11 -15.05
N PHE A 55 -3.99 -1.43 -13.77
CA PHE A 55 -4.27 -0.53 -12.64
C PHE A 55 -3.24 -0.71 -11.54
N VAL A 56 -3.53 -1.53 -10.52
CA VAL A 56 -2.58 -2.00 -9.52
C VAL A 56 -2.33 -3.50 -9.72
N TYR A 57 -1.19 -4.02 -9.25
CA TYR A 57 -0.75 -5.36 -9.61
C TYR A 57 -1.61 -6.50 -9.01
N THR A 58 -2.23 -6.28 -7.86
CA THR A 58 -2.78 -7.38 -7.06
C THR A 58 -4.30 -7.42 -6.96
N VAL A 59 -4.97 -6.31 -7.24
CA VAL A 59 -6.42 -6.22 -7.13
C VAL A 59 -7.05 -5.56 -8.34
N THR A 60 -8.32 -5.85 -8.60
CA THR A 60 -9.09 -5.23 -9.68
C THR A 60 -9.75 -3.94 -9.21
N ARG A 61 -10.18 -3.09 -10.15
CA ARG A 61 -11.02 -1.92 -9.87
C ARG A 61 -12.30 -2.28 -9.13
N ASP A 62 -12.92 -3.40 -9.50
CA ASP A 62 -14.14 -3.86 -8.83
C ASP A 62 -13.89 -4.29 -7.38
N PHE A 63 -12.75 -4.93 -7.10
CA PHE A 63 -12.35 -5.19 -5.73
C PHE A 63 -12.25 -3.90 -4.92
N VAL A 64 -11.62 -2.86 -5.49
CA VAL A 64 -11.45 -1.56 -4.81
C VAL A 64 -12.80 -0.86 -4.61
N ARG A 65 -13.71 -0.90 -5.59
CA ARG A 65 -15.08 -0.35 -5.46
C ARG A 65 -15.89 -1.00 -4.34
N ASN A 66 -15.66 -2.27 -4.08
CA ASN A 66 -16.37 -3.03 -3.05
C ASN A 66 -15.64 -3.07 -1.70
N CYS A 67 -14.44 -2.51 -1.62
CA CYS A 67 -13.63 -2.52 -0.40
C CYS A 67 -14.18 -1.56 0.65
N GLN A 68 -14.76 -2.10 1.73
CA GLN A 68 -15.31 -1.31 2.83
C GLN A 68 -14.25 -0.87 3.84
N THR A 69 -13.04 -1.37 3.75
CA THR A 69 -11.95 -0.97 4.65
C THR A 69 -11.61 0.50 4.44
N PRO A 70 -11.58 1.33 5.50
CA PRO A 70 -11.12 2.70 5.40
C PRO A 70 -9.67 2.76 4.88
N ILE A 71 -9.44 3.57 3.85
CA ILE A 71 -8.13 3.72 3.19
C ILE A 71 -7.69 5.18 3.26
N LEU A 72 -6.48 5.44 3.74
CA LEU A 72 -5.80 6.72 3.58
C LEU A 72 -4.75 6.57 2.47
N VAL A 73 -5.00 7.17 1.33
CA VAL A 73 -4.06 7.15 0.21
C VAL A 73 -3.02 8.26 0.40
N LEU A 74 -1.75 7.90 0.33
CA LEU A 74 -0.62 8.83 0.28
C LEU A 74 -0.15 8.91 -1.18
N PRO A 75 -0.58 9.93 -1.93
CA PRO A 75 -0.23 10.04 -3.34
C PRO A 75 1.25 10.32 -3.53
N ASP A 76 1.79 9.81 -4.61
CA ASP A 76 3.16 10.07 -5.06
C ASP A 76 3.14 10.28 -6.59
N ASP A 77 4.24 10.71 -7.16
CA ASP A 77 4.40 10.81 -8.61
C ASP A 77 5.78 10.34 -9.05
N VAL A 78 6.06 9.10 -8.69
CA VAL A 78 7.27 8.40 -9.13
C VAL A 78 6.90 7.20 -9.99
N PRO A 79 7.82 6.65 -10.79
CA PRO A 79 7.50 5.56 -11.73
C PRO A 79 6.79 4.35 -11.10
N GLY A 80 7.15 3.96 -9.89
CA GLY A 80 6.51 2.84 -9.17
C GLY A 80 5.18 3.19 -8.50
N HIS A 81 4.89 4.48 -8.30
CA HIS A 81 3.70 4.99 -7.62
C HIS A 81 3.12 6.19 -8.39
N PRO A 82 2.48 5.97 -9.55
CA PRO A 82 1.94 7.05 -10.37
C PRO A 82 0.81 7.79 -9.65
N TYR A 83 0.82 9.12 -9.72
CA TYR A 83 -0.22 9.96 -9.10
C TYR A 83 -1.62 9.61 -9.60
N ALA A 84 -1.76 9.35 -10.90
CA ALA A 84 -3.04 8.97 -11.51
C ALA A 84 -3.63 7.72 -10.86
N VAL A 85 -2.81 6.70 -10.58
CA VAL A 85 -3.25 5.45 -9.92
C VAL A 85 -3.67 5.71 -8.47
N ALA A 86 -2.95 6.57 -7.76
CA ALA A 86 -3.32 6.97 -6.40
C ALA A 86 -4.70 7.66 -6.39
N MET A 87 -4.92 8.61 -7.29
CA MET A 87 -6.20 9.34 -7.39
C MET A 87 -7.33 8.44 -7.90
N GLU A 88 -7.07 7.53 -8.85
CA GLU A 88 -8.06 6.53 -9.25
C GLU A 88 -8.48 5.65 -8.07
N THR A 89 -7.53 5.22 -7.24
CA THR A 89 -7.83 4.46 -6.03
C THR A 89 -8.76 5.24 -5.08
N VAL A 90 -8.51 6.53 -4.89
CA VAL A 90 -9.38 7.42 -4.07
C VAL A 90 -10.79 7.50 -4.62
N HIS A 91 -10.93 7.65 -5.93
CA HIS A 91 -12.25 7.76 -6.57
C HIS A 91 -13.04 6.45 -6.60
N LEU A 92 -12.35 5.32 -6.61
CA LEU A 92 -13.00 4.01 -6.63
C LEU A 92 -13.41 3.54 -5.25
N ALA A 93 -12.57 3.71 -4.23
CA ALA A 93 -12.80 3.17 -2.90
C ALA A 93 -13.84 4.01 -2.12
N PRO A 94 -14.94 3.41 -1.63
CA PRO A 94 -16.04 4.15 -1.00
C PRO A 94 -15.65 4.85 0.30
N ASN A 95 -14.65 4.32 1.01
CA ASN A 95 -14.18 4.85 2.29
C ASN A 95 -12.73 5.36 2.20
N ALA A 96 -12.38 5.98 1.07
CA ALA A 96 -11.05 6.54 0.89
C ALA A 96 -10.95 7.99 1.35
N GLN A 97 -9.79 8.30 1.88
CA GLN A 97 -9.31 9.67 2.13
C GLN A 97 -7.96 9.83 1.43
N VAL A 98 -7.65 11.04 1.00
CA VAL A 98 -6.36 11.35 0.41
C VAL A 98 -5.55 12.23 1.35
N SER A 99 -4.27 11.91 1.50
CA SER A 99 -3.31 12.80 2.17
C SER A 99 -2.89 13.90 1.21
N PHE A 100 -2.26 14.96 1.73
CA PHE A 100 -1.72 16.03 0.88
C PHE A 100 -0.57 15.52 -0.01
N TYR A 101 -0.37 16.19 -1.14
CA TYR A 101 0.73 15.95 -2.07
C TYR A 101 1.45 17.28 -2.36
N PRO A 102 2.78 17.26 -2.48
CA PRO A 102 3.73 16.18 -2.16
C PRO A 102 3.98 16.09 -0.64
N TRP A 103 3.92 14.88 -0.08
CA TRP A 103 4.03 14.68 1.36
C TRP A 103 5.45 14.38 1.86
N LYS A 104 6.37 14.07 0.95
CA LYS A 104 7.76 13.71 1.27
C LYS A 104 8.82 14.55 0.55
N ASP A 105 8.43 15.54 -0.24
CA ASP A 105 9.35 16.36 -1.05
C ASP A 105 10.35 17.17 -0.25
N THR A 106 9.93 17.61 0.94
CA THR A 106 10.79 18.32 1.89
C THR A 106 10.68 17.65 3.25
N PRO A 107 11.78 17.56 4.01
CA PRO A 107 11.82 16.84 5.29
C PRO A 107 10.77 17.34 6.30
N ASP A 108 10.40 18.62 6.27
CA ASP A 108 9.39 19.22 7.15
C ASP A 108 7.96 18.71 6.89
N LYS A 109 7.66 18.22 5.71
CA LYS A 109 6.36 17.64 5.36
C LYS A 109 6.14 16.24 5.92
N ILE A 110 7.21 15.48 6.13
CA ILE A 110 7.12 14.11 6.66
C ILE A 110 6.42 14.06 8.04
N PRO A 111 6.75 14.93 9.03
CA PRO A 111 6.01 14.97 10.30
C PRO A 111 4.52 15.26 10.14
N LEU A 112 4.12 16.07 9.15
CA LEU A 112 2.72 16.34 8.85
C LEU A 112 2.00 15.11 8.32
N ALA A 113 2.64 14.38 7.39
CA ALA A 113 2.11 13.11 6.87
C ALA A 113 1.97 12.06 7.97
N VAL A 114 2.97 11.93 8.84
CA VAL A 114 2.92 11.03 10.01
C VAL A 114 1.77 11.40 10.94
N ARG A 115 1.54 12.69 11.19
CA ARG A 115 0.41 13.16 12.01
C ARG A 115 -0.93 12.81 11.37
N HIS A 116 -1.07 12.99 10.05
CA HIS A 116 -2.28 12.62 9.32
C HIS A 116 -2.54 11.11 9.41
N ILE A 117 -1.51 10.28 9.17
CA ILE A 117 -1.61 8.82 9.32
C ILE A 117 -2.07 8.44 10.74
N ARG A 118 -1.45 9.02 11.77
CA ARG A 118 -1.84 8.75 13.17
C ARG A 118 -3.28 9.15 13.47
N THR A 119 -3.74 10.28 12.96
CA THR A 119 -5.11 10.74 13.13
C THR A 119 -6.09 9.79 12.45
N PHE A 120 -5.80 9.41 11.20
CA PHE A 120 -6.58 8.42 10.48
C PHE A 120 -6.67 7.07 11.22
N LEU A 121 -5.54 6.54 11.68
CA LEU A 121 -5.53 5.27 12.41
C LEU A 121 -6.31 5.33 13.72
N ARG A 122 -6.27 6.45 14.44
CA ARG A 122 -7.07 6.65 15.66
C ARG A 122 -8.56 6.72 15.36
N ALA A 123 -8.95 7.43 14.31
CA ALA A 123 -10.36 7.57 13.88
C ALA A 123 -10.99 6.22 13.45
N HIS A 124 -10.15 5.32 12.92
CA HIS A 124 -10.60 4.01 12.42
C HIS A 124 -10.10 2.84 13.28
N ARG A 125 -9.75 3.12 14.52
CA ARG A 125 -9.35 2.07 15.47
C ARG A 125 -10.54 1.12 15.69
N PRO A 126 -10.37 -0.23 15.55
CA PRO A 126 -11.42 -1.19 15.91
C PRO A 126 -11.83 -0.94 17.37
N VAL A 127 -13.12 -0.73 17.60
CA VAL A 127 -13.66 -0.76 18.96
C VAL A 127 -13.47 -2.21 19.43
N ALA A 128 -12.69 -2.43 20.49
CA ALA A 128 -12.64 -3.74 21.13
C ALA A 128 -14.09 -4.12 21.45
N ALA A 129 -14.56 -5.22 20.88
CA ALA A 129 -15.87 -5.76 21.23
C ALA A 129 -15.89 -5.82 22.77
N ALA A 130 -16.83 -5.14 23.39
CA ALA A 130 -16.99 -5.17 24.82
C ALA A 130 -17.08 -6.66 25.17
N ARG A 131 -16.03 -7.19 25.80
CA ARG A 131 -16.07 -8.56 26.32
C ARG A 131 -17.26 -8.58 27.24
N SER A 132 -18.29 -9.32 26.83
CA SER A 132 -19.49 -9.53 27.63
C SER A 132 -19.07 -9.94 29.02
N MET A 133 -19.22 -9.06 29.99
CA MET A 133 -19.06 -9.36 31.42
C MET A 133 -20.17 -10.30 31.94
N ALA A 134 -20.95 -10.90 31.03
CA ALA A 134 -22.02 -11.83 31.34
C ALA A 134 -21.56 -13.29 31.53
N ALA A 135 -20.28 -13.61 31.43
CA ALA A 135 -19.76 -14.97 31.63
C ALA A 135 -19.08 -15.19 33.00
N ALA A 136 -19.17 -14.25 33.92
CA ALA A 136 -18.57 -14.36 35.29
C ALA A 136 -19.61 -14.38 36.41
N ALA A 137 -20.88 -14.71 36.11
CA ALA A 137 -21.98 -14.77 37.09
C ALA A 137 -22.80 -16.06 36.92
N GLN A 138 -22.13 -17.20 36.71
CA GLN A 138 -22.74 -18.53 36.92
C GLN A 138 -21.78 -19.44 37.66
#